data_6eb533dc1de95140f821e9f50c6ab9ea
#
_entry.id   6eb533dc1de95140f821e9f50c6ab9ea
#
_cell.length_a   1.000
_cell.length_b   1.000
_cell.length_c   1.000
_cell.angle_alpha   90.00
_cell.angle_beta   90.00
_cell.angle_gamma   90.00
#
_symmetry.space_group_name_H-M   'P 1'
#
loop_
_entity.id
_entity.type
_entity.pdbx_description
1 polymer ?
#
loop_
_entity_poly.entity_id
_entity_poly.type
_entity_poly.pdbx_seq_one_letter_code
_entity_poly.pdbx_strand_id
1 'polypeptide(L)'
;MNIIKVTTRDDLTVMKAEPDFLKGLQKIVGGFIEIVHPKNLPHPFCMVVDDEGRINNKPINKIGSLLYGYPTTTRHPIVGDVAFVKTVDLPDGDKDIGGLSDTEASTIMDLIAKERKRWQAELLGVVLSKQ
;
A
#
# COMPACT_ATOMS: atom_id res chain seq x y z
N MET A 1 -3.81 15.78 -7.96
CA MET A 1 -4.03 14.58 -7.13
C MET A 1 -2.75 13.76 -7.05
N ASN A 2 -2.56 13.08 -5.95
CA ASN A 2 -1.32 12.37 -5.64
C ASN A 2 -1.55 10.86 -5.57
N ILE A 3 -0.47 10.11 -5.77
CA ILE A 3 -0.37 8.68 -5.52
C ILE A 3 0.86 8.48 -4.65
N ILE A 4 0.79 7.56 -3.69
CA ILE A 4 1.98 7.16 -2.94
C ILE A 4 2.47 5.84 -3.52
N LYS A 5 3.69 5.85 -4.02
CA LYS A 5 4.38 4.66 -4.50
C LYS A 5 5.28 4.12 -3.39
N VAL A 6 5.20 2.82 -3.13
CA VAL A 6 6.07 2.13 -2.18
C VAL A 6 6.77 0.99 -2.91
N THR A 7 8.09 1.03 -2.95
CA THR A 7 8.89 0.02 -3.64
C THR A 7 9.25 -1.12 -2.70
N THR A 8 9.70 -2.23 -3.29
CA THR A 8 10.21 -3.39 -2.54
C THR A 8 11.53 -3.09 -1.81
N ARG A 9 12.12 -1.93 -2.05
CA ARG A 9 13.32 -1.43 -1.34
C ARG A 9 12.97 -0.43 -0.24
N ASP A 10 11.69 -0.36 0.15
CA ASP A 10 11.18 0.53 1.20
C ASP A 10 11.24 2.02 0.85
N ASP A 11 11.33 2.36 -0.43
CA ASP A 11 11.27 3.76 -0.89
C ASP A 11 9.82 4.21 -0.99
N LEU A 12 9.52 5.35 -0.37
CA LEU A 12 8.21 5.99 -0.40
C LEU A 12 8.30 7.27 -1.22
N THR A 13 7.44 7.39 -2.21
CA THR A 13 7.40 8.57 -3.08
C THR A 13 5.97 9.05 -3.22
N VAL A 14 5.74 10.33 -2.93
CA VAL A 14 4.49 11.01 -3.27
C VAL A 14 4.66 11.58 -4.67
N MET A 15 3.84 11.12 -5.60
CA MET A 15 3.94 11.54 -6.99
C MET A 15 2.58 12.02 -7.51
N LYS A 16 2.60 12.86 -8.52
CA LYS A 16 1.38 13.33 -9.16
C LYS A 16 0.75 12.23 -9.99
N ALA A 17 -0.58 12.12 -9.90
CA ALA A 17 -1.33 11.19 -10.73
C ALA A 17 -1.26 11.63 -12.21
N GLU A 18 -1.07 10.66 -13.10
CA GLU A 18 -1.11 10.93 -14.54
C GLU A 18 -2.55 11.19 -15.01
N PRO A 19 -2.73 11.90 -16.15
CA PRO A 19 -4.07 12.08 -16.73
C PRO A 19 -4.78 10.76 -17.01
N ASP A 20 -4.07 9.74 -17.51
CA ASP A 20 -4.57 8.37 -17.58
C ASP A 20 -4.21 7.66 -16.26
N PHE A 21 -5.14 7.71 -15.32
CA PHE A 21 -4.94 7.24 -13.95
C PHE A 21 -4.65 5.73 -13.92
N LEU A 22 -5.44 4.94 -14.63
CA LEU A 22 -5.25 3.49 -14.68
C LEU A 22 -3.88 3.12 -15.25
N LYS A 23 -3.50 3.77 -16.34
CA LYS A 23 -2.21 3.52 -16.99
C LYS A 23 -1.04 3.87 -16.08
N GLY A 24 -1.16 4.97 -15.35
CA GLY A 24 -0.17 5.36 -14.33
C GLY A 24 0.00 4.31 -13.26
N LEU A 25 -1.11 3.76 -12.75
CA LEU A 25 -1.07 2.69 -11.74
C LEU A 25 -0.45 1.41 -12.31
N GLN A 26 -0.78 1.05 -13.53
CA GLN A 26 -0.19 -0.13 -14.20
C GLN A 26 1.32 0.00 -14.35
N LYS A 27 1.82 1.20 -14.64
CA LYS A 27 3.27 1.45 -14.69
C LYS A 27 3.94 1.25 -13.33
N ILE A 28 3.28 1.69 -12.25
CA ILE A 28 3.83 1.57 -10.91
C ILE A 28 3.96 0.11 -10.51
N VAL A 29 2.89 -0.67 -10.68
CA VAL A 29 2.90 -2.07 -10.25
C VAL A 29 3.54 -3.02 -11.27
N GLY A 30 3.68 -2.57 -12.52
CA GLY A 30 4.32 -3.36 -13.57
C GLY A 30 3.43 -4.45 -14.15
N GLY A 31 2.10 -4.27 -14.15
CA GLY A 31 1.16 -5.25 -14.68
C GLY A 31 -0.28 -4.82 -14.51
N PHE A 32 -1.19 -5.78 -14.61
CA PHE A 32 -2.60 -5.55 -14.32
C PHE A 32 -2.79 -5.27 -12.84
N ILE A 33 -3.71 -4.37 -12.51
CA ILE A 33 -3.92 -3.95 -11.14
C ILE A 33 -4.96 -4.81 -10.43
N GLU A 34 -4.74 -5.03 -9.14
CA GLU A 34 -5.70 -5.55 -8.19
C GLU A 34 -5.80 -4.57 -7.04
N ILE A 35 -7.02 -4.27 -6.59
CA ILE A 35 -7.26 -3.37 -5.48
C ILE A 35 -7.47 -4.20 -4.23
N VAL A 36 -6.68 -3.95 -3.19
CA VAL A 36 -6.80 -4.62 -1.91
C VAL A 36 -7.07 -3.58 -0.82
N HIS A 37 -7.79 -4.02 0.22
CA HIS A 37 -8.16 -3.17 1.36
C HIS A 37 -7.36 -3.63 2.58
N PRO A 38 -6.22 -2.98 2.86
CA PRO A 38 -5.37 -3.38 3.98
C PRO A 38 -6.08 -3.23 5.31
N LYS A 39 -5.88 -4.20 6.21
CA LYS A 39 -6.47 -4.17 7.54
C LYS A 39 -6.05 -2.94 8.35
N ASN A 40 -4.79 -2.54 8.21
CA ASN A 40 -4.20 -1.45 8.98
C ASN A 40 -4.25 -0.11 8.25
N LEU A 41 -5.11 0.00 7.25
CA LEU A 41 -5.31 1.23 6.48
C LEU A 41 -6.81 1.56 6.49
N PRO A 42 -7.22 2.70 7.08
CA PRO A 42 -8.63 3.00 7.22
C PRO A 42 -9.30 3.36 5.88
N HIS A 43 -10.59 3.08 5.79
CA HIS A 43 -11.42 3.56 4.69
C HIS A 43 -11.34 5.10 4.61
N PRO A 44 -11.26 5.75 3.44
CA PRO A 44 -11.45 5.19 2.09
C PRO A 44 -10.15 4.76 1.39
N PHE A 45 -9.06 4.69 2.11
CA PHE A 45 -7.77 4.38 1.50
C PHE A 45 -7.68 2.91 1.11
N CYS A 46 -6.97 2.63 0.03
CA CYS A 46 -6.74 1.28 -0.46
C CYS A 46 -5.36 1.18 -1.13
N MET A 47 -4.97 -0.03 -1.43
CA MET A 47 -3.68 -0.32 -2.02
C MET A 47 -3.87 -1.01 -3.36
N VAL A 48 -3.08 -0.62 -4.34
CA VAL A 48 -3.06 -1.20 -5.68
C VAL A 48 -1.82 -2.05 -5.82
N VAL A 49 -2.01 -3.31 -6.21
CA VAL A 49 -0.93 -4.29 -6.34
C VAL A 49 -0.98 -4.92 -7.73
N ASP A 50 0.09 -5.62 -8.11
CA ASP A 50 0.12 -6.42 -9.33
C ASP A 50 -0.69 -7.70 -9.12
N ASP A 51 -1.70 -7.90 -9.94
CA ASP A 51 -2.57 -9.07 -9.92
C ASP A 51 -1.79 -10.39 -10.07
N GLU A 52 -0.68 -10.37 -10.79
CA GLU A 52 0.16 -11.55 -11.07
C GLU A 52 1.53 -11.49 -10.37
N GLY A 53 1.68 -10.66 -9.35
CA GLY A 53 2.98 -10.44 -8.71
C GLY A 53 3.61 -11.71 -8.15
N ARG A 54 2.81 -12.62 -7.56
CA ARG A 54 3.31 -13.89 -7.02
C ARG A 54 3.71 -14.86 -8.13
N ILE A 55 2.93 -14.94 -9.19
CA ILE A 55 3.23 -15.80 -10.35
C ILE A 55 4.55 -15.37 -10.96
N ASN A 56 4.82 -14.07 -10.97
CA ASN A 56 6.04 -13.49 -11.53
C ASN A 56 7.21 -13.45 -10.54
N ASN A 57 7.05 -14.05 -9.35
CA ASN A 57 8.10 -14.13 -8.32
C ASN A 57 8.68 -12.77 -7.92
N LYS A 58 7.84 -11.74 -7.84
CA LYS A 58 8.29 -10.42 -7.41
C LYS A 58 8.71 -10.44 -5.94
N PRO A 59 9.70 -9.62 -5.55
CA PRO A 59 10.14 -9.56 -4.16
C PRO A 59 9.04 -9.05 -3.23
N ILE A 60 9.17 -9.39 -1.95
CA ILE A 60 8.22 -8.96 -0.91
C ILE A 60 8.32 -7.44 -0.72
N ASN A 61 7.16 -6.80 -0.65
CA ASN A 61 7.03 -5.40 -0.24
C ASN A 61 6.75 -5.38 1.26
N LYS A 62 7.74 -5.02 2.06
CA LYS A 62 7.63 -5.06 3.53
C LYS A 62 6.58 -4.11 4.06
N ILE A 63 6.58 -2.88 3.60
CA ILE A 63 5.64 -1.84 4.04
C ILE A 63 4.21 -2.23 3.64
N GLY A 64 4.00 -2.63 2.39
CA GLY A 64 2.69 -3.08 1.93
C GLY A 64 2.19 -4.28 2.71
N SER A 65 3.05 -5.25 2.99
CA SER A 65 2.71 -6.45 3.75
C SER A 65 2.32 -6.10 5.19
N LEU A 66 3.07 -5.20 5.82
CA LEU A 66 2.79 -4.73 7.18
C LEU A 66 1.41 -4.08 7.29
N LEU A 67 1.07 -3.20 6.37
CA LEU A 67 -0.24 -2.54 6.34
C LEU A 67 -1.35 -3.53 6.02
N TYR A 68 -1.09 -4.52 5.19
CA TYR A 68 -2.06 -5.56 4.84
C TYR A 68 -2.39 -6.48 6.02
N GLY A 69 -1.49 -6.57 7.02
CA GLY A 69 -1.67 -7.39 8.21
C GLY A 69 -0.89 -8.70 8.19
N TYR A 70 0.10 -8.84 7.32
CA TYR A 70 0.99 -10.00 7.30
C TYR A 70 1.99 -9.90 8.47
N PRO A 71 2.33 -10.97 9.16
CA PRO A 71 1.81 -12.34 9.03
C PRO A 71 0.62 -12.65 9.95
N THR A 72 0.14 -11.67 10.75
CA THR A 72 -0.83 -11.92 11.82
C THR A 72 -2.22 -12.26 11.32
N THR A 73 -2.67 -11.62 10.23
CA THR A 73 -4.02 -11.78 9.71
C THR A 73 -4.06 -12.41 8.32
N THR A 74 -2.92 -12.57 7.68
CA THR A 74 -2.81 -13.21 6.38
C THR A 74 -1.52 -14.00 6.29
N ARG A 75 -1.54 -15.09 5.54
CA ARG A 75 -0.37 -15.92 5.27
C ARG A 75 0.38 -15.51 4.01
N HIS A 76 -0.18 -14.56 3.27
CA HIS A 76 0.38 -14.16 1.99
C HIS A 76 0.89 -12.72 2.07
N PRO A 77 2.21 -12.51 1.91
CA PRO A 77 2.75 -11.16 1.87
C PRO A 77 2.34 -10.44 0.57
N ILE A 78 2.39 -9.13 0.61
CA ILE A 78 2.29 -8.30 -0.58
C ILE A 78 3.65 -8.31 -1.29
N VAL A 79 3.64 -8.48 -2.60
CA VAL A 79 4.86 -8.54 -3.41
C VAL A 79 4.84 -7.45 -4.50
N GLY A 80 6.03 -7.02 -4.92
CA GLY A 80 6.18 -6.00 -5.94
C GLY A 80 5.96 -4.58 -5.42
N ASP A 81 6.16 -3.62 -6.29
CA ASP A 81 5.88 -2.21 -5.99
C ASP A 81 4.38 -2.00 -5.92
N VAL A 82 3.93 -1.17 -4.98
CA VAL A 82 2.52 -0.91 -4.75
C VAL A 82 2.23 0.58 -4.78
N ALA A 83 0.95 0.92 -4.94
CA ALA A 83 0.48 2.30 -4.89
C ALA A 83 -0.63 2.43 -3.86
N PHE A 84 -0.67 3.55 -3.13
CA PHE A 84 -1.77 3.91 -2.26
C PHE A 84 -2.63 4.96 -2.93
N VAL A 85 -3.91 4.71 -2.96
CA VAL A 85 -4.95 5.57 -3.54
C VAL A 85 -6.17 5.53 -2.61
N LYS A 86 -7.30 6.03 -3.06
CA LYS A 86 -8.55 5.94 -2.29
C LYS A 86 -9.70 5.46 -3.17
N THR A 87 -10.72 4.89 -2.54
CA THR A 87 -12.00 4.64 -3.21
C THR A 87 -12.82 5.93 -3.24
N VAL A 88 -13.55 6.12 -4.33
CA VAL A 88 -14.46 7.25 -4.50
C VAL A 88 -15.84 6.72 -4.89
N ASP A 89 -16.89 7.36 -4.38
CA ASP A 89 -18.26 7.00 -4.72
C ASP A 89 -18.68 7.76 -5.97
N LEU A 90 -19.28 7.03 -6.90
CA LEU A 90 -19.84 7.60 -8.11
C LEU A 90 -21.32 7.95 -7.92
N PRO A 91 -21.87 8.89 -8.72
CA PRO A 91 -23.27 9.30 -8.57
C PRO A 91 -24.30 8.17 -8.73
N ASP A 92 -23.94 7.11 -9.47
CA ASP A 92 -24.79 5.94 -9.70
C ASP A 92 -24.74 4.90 -8.59
N GLY A 93 -23.95 5.17 -7.54
CA GLY A 93 -23.76 4.25 -6.41
C GLY A 93 -22.60 3.28 -6.58
N ASP A 94 -21.98 3.25 -7.74
CA ASP A 94 -20.75 2.46 -7.96
C ASP A 94 -19.55 3.11 -7.29
N LYS A 95 -18.48 2.33 -7.16
CA LYS A 95 -17.21 2.79 -6.60
C LYS A 95 -16.12 2.75 -7.66
N ASP A 96 -15.21 3.73 -7.56
CA ASP A 96 -14.03 3.80 -8.39
C ASP A 96 -12.83 4.10 -7.49
N ILE A 97 -11.66 4.20 -8.07
CA ILE A 97 -10.46 4.63 -7.36
C ILE A 97 -10.04 6.00 -7.84
N GLY A 98 -9.45 6.78 -6.96
CA GLY A 98 -9.01 8.14 -7.28
C GLY A 98 -7.72 8.49 -6.55
N GLY A 99 -7.11 9.59 -6.98
CA GLY A 99 -5.91 10.11 -6.38
C GLY A 99 -6.16 10.75 -5.02
N LEU A 100 -5.07 10.98 -4.29
CA LEU A 100 -5.09 11.52 -2.94
C LEU A 100 -4.88 13.03 -2.99
N SER A 101 -5.56 13.78 -2.12
CA SER A 101 -5.21 15.15 -1.84
C SER A 101 -3.86 15.21 -1.10
N ASP A 102 -3.29 16.40 -0.97
CA ASP A 102 -2.05 16.57 -0.21
C ASP A 102 -2.23 16.16 1.25
N THR A 103 -3.35 16.50 1.85
CA THR A 103 -3.68 16.12 3.23
C THR A 103 -3.83 14.61 3.37
N GLU A 104 -4.53 13.97 2.44
CA GLU A 104 -4.71 12.52 2.44
C GLU A 104 -3.39 11.77 2.27
N ALA A 105 -2.52 12.24 1.39
CA ALA A 105 -1.19 11.68 1.21
C ALA A 105 -0.37 11.79 2.51
N SER A 106 -0.42 12.95 3.17
CA SER A 106 0.26 13.16 4.45
C SER A 106 -0.28 12.21 5.53
N THR A 107 -1.59 11.99 5.57
CA THR A 107 -2.22 11.07 6.51
C THR A 107 -1.70 9.64 6.32
N ILE A 108 -1.62 9.17 5.08
CA ILE A 108 -1.10 7.82 4.79
C ILE A 108 0.38 7.71 5.17
N MET A 109 1.18 8.74 4.88
CA MET A 109 2.60 8.74 5.25
C MET A 109 2.78 8.64 6.76
N ASP A 110 1.94 9.33 7.54
CA ASP A 110 1.96 9.26 9.01
C ASP A 110 1.56 7.87 9.50
N LEU A 111 0.54 7.26 8.89
CA LEU A 111 0.11 5.90 9.23
C LEU A 111 1.23 4.89 8.97
N ILE A 112 1.91 5.00 7.85
CA ILE A 112 3.04 4.13 7.53
C ILE A 112 4.15 4.29 8.56
N ALA A 113 4.47 5.52 8.94
CA ALA A 113 5.49 5.79 9.94
C ALA A 113 5.14 5.18 11.31
N LYS A 114 3.87 5.28 11.73
CA LYS A 114 3.40 4.68 12.99
C LYS A 114 3.49 3.15 12.97
N GLU A 115 3.05 2.53 11.88
CA GLU A 115 3.09 1.08 11.75
C GLU A 115 4.53 0.56 11.76
N ARG A 116 5.44 1.25 11.10
CA ARG A 116 6.87 0.88 11.09
C ARG A 116 7.48 0.99 12.49
N LYS A 117 7.17 2.04 13.23
CA LYS A 117 7.65 2.21 14.63
C LYS A 117 7.10 1.11 15.53
N ARG A 118 5.81 0.82 15.42
CA ARG A 118 5.17 -0.23 16.21
C ARG A 118 5.82 -1.58 15.95
N TRP A 119 6.03 -1.91 14.69
CA TRP A 119 6.66 -3.17 14.31
C TRP A 119 8.10 -3.28 14.84
N GLN A 120 8.88 -2.21 14.74
CA GLN A 120 10.24 -2.15 15.28
C GLN A 120 10.25 -2.32 16.80
N ALA A 121 9.31 -1.70 17.51
CA ALA A 121 9.19 -1.83 18.95
C ALA A 121 8.83 -3.26 19.35
N GLU A 122 7.91 -3.91 18.66
CA GLU A 122 7.55 -5.30 18.90
C GLU A 122 8.73 -6.23 18.67
N LEU A 123 9.47 -6.03 17.59
CA LEU A 123 10.67 -6.82 17.28
C LEU A 123 11.74 -6.65 18.37
N LEU A 124 11.98 -5.42 18.82
CA LEU A 124 12.94 -5.13 19.89
C LEU A 124 12.50 -5.78 21.19
N GLY A 125 11.21 -5.72 21.52
CA GLY A 125 10.65 -6.38 22.71
C GLY A 125 10.86 -7.89 22.68
N VAL A 126 10.67 -8.53 21.54
CA VAL A 126 10.93 -9.97 21.38
C VAL A 126 12.40 -10.28 21.59
N VAL A 127 13.31 -9.49 21.04
CA VAL A 127 14.75 -9.67 21.19
C VAL A 127 15.14 -9.52 22.66
N LEU A 128 14.65 -8.49 23.34
CA LEU A 128 14.97 -8.26 24.77
C LEU A 128 14.40 -9.36 25.67
N SER A 129 13.23 -9.89 25.36
CA SER A 129 12.60 -10.93 26.17
C SER A 129 13.32 -12.29 26.07
N LYS A 130 14.14 -12.50 25.07
CA LYS A 130 14.95 -13.71 24.90
C LYS A 130 16.29 -13.67 25.62
N GLN A 131 16.64 -12.53 26.16
CA GLN A 131 17.88 -12.35 26.93
C GLN A 131 17.66 -12.69 28.39
#